data_0f94f281ff383022df5a11b0dd08d9dd
#
_entry.id   0f94f281ff383022df5a11b0dd08d9dd
#
_cell.length_a   1.000
_cell.length_b   1.000
_cell.length_c   1.000
_cell.angle_alpha   90.00
_cell.angle_beta   90.00
_cell.angle_gamma   90.00
#
_symmetry.space_group_name_H-M   'P 1'
#
loop_
_entity.id
_entity.type
_entity.pdbx_description
1 polymer ?
#
loop_
_entity_poly.entity_id
_entity_poly.type
_entity_poly.pdbx_seq_one_letter_code
_entity_poly.pdbx_strand_id
1 'polypeptide(L)' 'MIDRTRAGVRCRTIRFVRTVEGDLPKDAYGTIRYEIENLGRLLVLVEWDRGFTVPVFPHEIEVVNLANVRL' A
#
# COMPACT_ATOMS: atom_id res chain seq x y z
N MET A 1 -9.66 -14.44 -1.54
CA MET A 1 -8.41 -15.07 -1.06
C MET A 1 -7.49 -14.00 -0.49
N ILE A 2 -6.91 -14.29 0.65
CA ILE A 2 -5.99 -13.36 1.31
C ILE A 2 -4.56 -13.86 1.09
N ASP A 3 -3.71 -12.94 0.63
CA ASP A 3 -2.31 -13.25 0.33
C ASP A 3 -1.44 -12.38 1.24
N ARG A 4 -0.63 -13.03 2.08
CA ARG A 4 0.25 -12.34 3.01
C ARG A 4 1.73 -12.39 2.61
N THR A 5 2.00 -12.76 1.36
CA THR A 5 3.37 -12.92 0.88
C THR A 5 4.20 -11.66 1.06
N ARG A 6 3.59 -10.48 0.87
CA ARG A 6 4.29 -9.22 1.02
C ARG A 6 3.99 -8.50 2.32
N ALA A 7 3.46 -9.21 3.33
CA ALA A 7 3.20 -8.60 4.64
C ALA A 7 4.49 -8.02 5.20
N GLY A 8 4.43 -6.78 5.68
CA GLY A 8 5.58 -6.09 6.23
C GLY A 8 6.39 -5.29 5.22
N VAL A 9 6.10 -5.43 3.92
CA VAL A 9 6.82 -4.70 2.89
C VAL A 9 6.37 -3.24 2.89
N ARG A 10 7.34 -2.33 2.80
CA ARG A 10 7.05 -0.89 2.75
C ARG A 10 6.63 -0.49 1.34
N CYS A 11 5.72 0.46 1.28
CA CYS A 11 5.25 1.00 0.00
C CYS A 11 5.00 2.49 0.12
N ARG A 12 4.81 3.13 -1.03
CA ARG A 12 4.45 4.54 -1.07
C ARG A 12 3.44 4.77 -2.18
N THR A 13 2.61 5.80 -2.03
CA THR A 13 1.71 6.19 -3.10
C THR A 13 2.51 6.86 -4.22
N ILE A 14 2.09 6.59 -5.47
CA ILE A 14 2.70 7.24 -6.63
C ILE A 14 1.82 8.35 -7.17
N ARG A 15 0.70 8.60 -6.52
CA ARG A 15 -0.27 9.63 -6.89
C ARG A 15 -1.10 9.97 -5.67
N PHE A 16 -1.87 11.05 -5.74
CA PHE A 16 -2.85 11.37 -4.71
C PHE A 16 -3.94 10.29 -4.70
N VAL A 17 -4.30 9.81 -3.52
CA VAL A 17 -5.35 8.79 -3.35
C VAL A 17 -6.32 9.29 -2.30
N ARG A 18 -7.61 9.35 -2.66
CA ARG A 18 -8.64 9.71 -1.71
C ARG A 18 -9.19 8.44 -1.07
N THR A 19 -9.27 8.43 0.25
CA THR A 19 -9.83 7.29 0.99
C THR A 19 -10.90 7.77 1.95
N VAL A 20 -11.69 6.81 2.43
CA VAL A 20 -12.76 7.12 3.40
C VAL A 20 -12.20 7.55 4.75
N GLU A 21 -10.96 7.19 5.06
CA GLU A 21 -10.33 7.52 6.34
C GLU A 21 -9.54 8.83 6.25
N GLY A 22 -9.24 9.29 5.06
CA GLY A 22 -8.44 10.48 4.85
C GLY A 22 -7.75 10.44 3.52
N ASP A 23 -7.13 11.55 3.13
CA ASP A 23 -6.46 11.65 1.86
C ASP A 23 -4.99 11.24 1.99
N LEU A 24 -4.49 10.58 0.96
CA LEU A 24 -3.10 10.19 0.87
C LEU A 24 -2.46 11.02 -0.25
N PRO A 25 -1.57 11.95 0.10
CA PRO A 25 -0.85 12.67 -0.95
C PRO A 25 0.14 11.73 -1.64
N LYS A 26 0.67 12.15 -2.78
CA LYS A 26 1.76 11.43 -3.42
C LYS A 26 2.90 11.28 -2.42
N ASP A 27 3.56 10.12 -2.45
CA ASP A 27 4.68 9.78 -1.57
C ASP A 27 4.27 9.63 -0.11
N ALA A 28 3.02 9.21 0.14
CA ALA A 28 2.60 8.76 1.46
C ALA A 28 3.12 7.33 1.65
N TYR A 29 3.77 7.07 2.77
CA TYR A 29 4.38 5.78 3.04
C TYR A 29 3.51 4.93 3.94
N GLY A 30 3.59 3.62 3.75
CA GLY A 30 2.86 2.67 4.56
C GLY A 30 3.49 1.29 4.52
N THR A 31 2.89 0.38 5.26
CA THR A 31 3.35 -1.01 5.34
C THR A 31 2.23 -1.91 4.84
N ILE A 32 2.54 -2.76 3.88
CA ILE A 32 1.56 -3.70 3.34
C ILE A 32 1.26 -4.74 4.42
N ARG A 33 -0.03 -4.99 4.65
CA ARG A 33 -0.48 -6.01 5.60
C ARG A 33 -0.83 -7.30 4.89
N TYR A 34 -1.61 -7.20 3.82
CA TYR A 34 -1.96 -8.35 2.98
C TYR A 34 -2.64 -7.85 1.72
N GLU A 35 -2.86 -8.77 0.79
CA GLU A 35 -3.55 -8.45 -0.46
C GLU A 35 -4.78 -9.34 -0.54
N ILE A 36 -5.84 -8.82 -1.13
CA ILE A 36 -7.10 -9.55 -1.28
C ILE A 36 -7.48 -9.51 -2.75
N GLU A 37 -7.79 -10.67 -3.28
CA GLU A 37 -8.42 -10.76 -4.60
C GLU A 37 -9.88 -11.06 -4.39
N ASN A 38 -10.75 -10.22 -4.96
CA ASN A 38 -12.18 -10.38 -4.82
C ASN A 38 -12.84 -9.99 -6.12
N LEU A 39 -13.58 -10.94 -6.73
CA LEU A 39 -14.29 -10.72 -7.98
C LEU A 39 -13.40 -10.15 -9.08
N GLY A 40 -12.19 -10.69 -9.20
CA GLY A 40 -11.26 -10.27 -10.23
C GLY A 40 -10.54 -8.97 -9.94
N ARG A 41 -10.74 -8.40 -8.74
CA ARG A 41 -10.07 -7.18 -8.34
C ARG A 41 -9.06 -7.49 -7.25
N LEU A 42 -7.87 -6.90 -7.39
CA LEU A 42 -6.83 -7.01 -6.39
C LEU A 42 -6.78 -5.73 -5.58
N LEU A 43 -6.84 -5.87 -4.25
CA LEU A 43 -6.71 -4.76 -3.33
C LEU A 43 -5.55 -5.05 -2.40
N VAL A 44 -4.79 -4.01 -2.09
CA VAL A 44 -3.64 -4.11 -1.19
C VAL A 44 -4.00 -3.36 0.08
N LEU A 45 -4.10 -4.08 1.20
CA LEU A 45 -4.38 -3.44 2.48
C LEU A 45 -3.07 -2.91 3.06
N VAL A 46 -3.04 -1.61 3.31
CA VAL A 46 -1.84 -0.91 3.75
C VAL A 46 -2.14 -0.19 5.05
N GLU A 47 -1.26 -0.37 6.02
CA GLU A 47 -1.25 0.41 7.24
C GLU A 47 -0.39 1.65 6.98
N TRP A 48 -1.04 2.80 6.85
CA TRP A 48 -0.36 4.03 6.46
C TRP A 48 0.28 4.68 7.68
N ASP A 49 1.45 5.27 7.46
CA ASP A 49 2.17 5.94 8.54
C ASP A 49 1.37 7.10 9.13
N ARG A 50 0.38 7.58 8.40
CA ARG A 50 -0.52 8.64 8.87
C ARG A 50 -1.47 8.20 9.97
N GLY A 51 -1.57 6.90 10.25
CA GLY A 51 -2.32 6.39 11.38
C GLY A 51 -3.62 5.67 11.04
N PHE A 52 -3.88 5.37 9.77
CA PHE A 52 -5.06 4.59 9.41
C PHE A 52 -4.70 3.48 8.43
N THR A 53 -5.57 2.48 8.36
CA THR A 53 -5.36 1.31 7.51
C THR A 53 -6.50 1.24 6.52
N VAL A 54 -6.19 1.38 5.25
CA VAL A 54 -7.18 1.30 4.16
C VAL A 54 -6.56 0.59 2.97
N PRO A 55 -7.41 -0.08 2.15
CA PRO A 55 -6.91 -0.72 0.94
C PRO A 55 -6.74 0.29 -0.18
N VAL A 56 -5.81 -0.01 -1.07
CA VAL A 56 -5.59 0.74 -2.30
C VAL A 56 -5.46 -0.25 -3.45
N PHE A 57 -5.58 0.27 -4.67
CA PHE A 57 -5.33 -0.55 -5.85
C PHE A 57 -3.83 -0.67 -6.09
N PRO A 58 -3.37 -1.77 -6.68
CA PRO A 58 -1.94 -1.95 -6.93
C PRO A 58 -1.31 -0.83 -7.75
N HIS A 59 -2.05 -0.24 -8.69
CA HIS A 59 -1.50 0.81 -9.55
C HIS A 59 -1.34 2.15 -8.83
N GLU A 60 -1.82 2.25 -7.59
CA GLU A 60 -1.74 3.50 -6.82
C GLU A 60 -0.50 3.57 -5.95
N ILE A 61 0.24 2.47 -5.86
CA ILE A 61 1.42 2.39 -5.00
C ILE A 61 2.58 1.74 -5.73
N GLU A 62 3.77 1.90 -5.14
CA GLU A 62 4.91 1.09 -5.52
C GLU A 62 5.63 0.63 -4.26
N VAL A 63 6.31 -0.49 -4.36
CA VAL A 63 7.07 -1.05 -3.25
C VAL A 63 8.35 -0.24 -3.08
N VAL A 64 8.67 0.08 -1.83
CA VAL A 64 9.94 0.71 -1.49
C VAL A 64 10.93 -0.41 -1.23
N ASN A 65 11.88 -0.57 -2.13
CA ASN A 65 12.85 -1.65 -2.03
C ASN A 65 14.15 -1.14 -1.43
N LEU A 66 14.27 -1.29 -0.10
CA LEU A 66 15.43 -0.79 0.62
C LEU A 66 16.70 -1.56 0.26
N ALA A 67 16.58 -2.76 -0.29
CA ALA A 67 17.75 -3.53 -0.71
C ALA A 67 18.50 -2.86 -1.86
N ASN A 68 17.85 -1.96 -2.58
CA ASN A 68 18.47 -1.24 -3.70
C ASN A 68 19.03 0.11 -3.29
N VAL A 69 18.92 0.49 -2.02
CA VAL A 69 19.45 1.75 -1.56
C VAL A 69 20.97 1.67 -1.52
N ARG A 70 21.64 2.66 -2.10
CA ARG A 70 23.09 2.77 -2.08
C ARG A 70 23.49 3.80 -1.06
N LEU A 71 24.39 3.42 -0.21
CA LEU A 71 24.91 4.31 0.82
C LEU A 71 26.33 4.71 0.50
#